data_a966ed10f3f97ba7d9c4cc40bb19abef
#
_entry.id   a966ed10f3f97ba7d9c4cc40bb19abef
#
_cell.length_a   1.000
_cell.length_b   1.000
_cell.length_c   1.000
_cell.angle_alpha   90.00
_cell.angle_beta   90.00
_cell.angle_gamma   90.00
#
_symmetry.space_group_name_H-M   'P 1'
#
loop_
_entity.id
_entity.type
_entity.pdbx_description
1 polymer ?
#
loop_
_entity_poly.entity_id
_entity_poly.type
_entity_poly.pdbx_seq_one_letter_code
_entity_poly.pdbx_strand_id
1 'polypeptide(L)'
;MKFAKLCLQPVLVLMSLSLTSCDKNDQMGVLGEEKDKAKIIFVNATPNAATQPAAAQREIAIYPFYNNVQFNTFPIKFPWSNGYKAFSPGTMTMRFDTAQSQANNPPGGAAKVGELTFQTEADNYYSVYSVGTVQKTEFVQLNDDLSLPTPGKAKVRIMNYSPDAPPLDLFITEGTATEPVALATNLAYKGVKDFFEIDPGIYTIEFRLAGTSTVVKNKTRVIIDKNSCYSIWARGFRQVPSPGNTFGGYAFDISYHANRWSNPL
;
A
#
# COMPACT_ATOMS: atom_id res chain seq x y z
N MET A 1 28.13 76.88 32.80
CA MET A 1 27.13 75.85 32.49
C MET A 1 27.53 75.17 31.15
N LYS A 2 28.07 73.96 31.22
CA LYS A 2 28.49 73.20 30.01
C LYS A 2 27.48 72.05 29.79
N PHE A 3 26.80 72.10 28.69
CA PHE A 3 25.89 71.01 28.28
C PHE A 3 26.71 69.92 27.59
N ALA A 4 26.69 68.74 28.16
CA ALA A 4 27.21 67.53 27.53
C ALA A 4 26.20 66.96 26.53
N LYS A 5 26.61 66.81 25.27
CA LYS A 5 25.83 66.13 24.23
C LYS A 5 26.05 64.64 24.36
N LEU A 6 24.97 63.91 24.64
CA LEU A 6 24.93 62.46 24.64
C LEU A 6 24.72 61.99 23.20
N CYS A 7 25.75 61.34 22.62
CA CYS A 7 25.63 60.67 21.33
C CYS A 7 25.00 59.30 21.51
N LEU A 8 23.77 59.15 21.01
CA LEU A 8 23.11 57.86 20.92
C LEU A 8 23.54 57.18 19.61
N GLN A 9 24.28 56.08 19.69
CA GLN A 9 24.56 55.27 18.53
C GLN A 9 23.42 54.23 18.35
N PRO A 10 22.90 54.04 17.13
CA PRO A 10 21.94 52.96 16.88
C PRO A 10 22.68 51.64 16.81
N VAL A 11 22.31 50.70 17.67
CA VAL A 11 22.72 49.30 17.59
C VAL A 11 21.91 48.63 16.46
N LEU A 12 22.59 48.36 15.37
CA LEU A 12 22.03 47.61 14.24
C LEU A 12 22.03 46.13 14.62
N VAL A 13 20.87 45.62 15.06
CA VAL A 13 20.67 44.18 15.26
C VAL A 13 20.48 43.54 13.87
N LEU A 14 21.55 42.89 13.39
CA LEU A 14 21.44 41.99 12.24
C LEU A 14 20.66 40.75 12.67
N MET A 15 19.40 40.72 12.32
CA MET A 15 18.59 39.53 12.42
C MET A 15 18.98 38.62 11.25
N SER A 16 19.84 37.61 11.50
CA SER A 16 20.16 36.56 10.55
C SER A 16 18.90 35.70 10.38
N LEU A 17 18.13 35.94 9.29
CA LEU A 17 17.15 34.98 8.83
C LEU A 17 17.90 33.74 8.36
N SER A 18 17.91 32.70 9.19
CA SER A 18 18.21 31.36 8.76
C SER A 18 17.04 30.92 7.85
N LEU A 19 17.26 31.01 6.55
CA LEU A 19 16.43 30.33 5.57
C LEU A 19 16.62 28.82 5.82
N THR A 20 15.75 28.21 6.62
CA THR A 20 15.58 26.78 6.59
C THR A 20 15.07 26.44 5.21
N SER A 21 15.95 25.93 4.37
CA SER A 21 15.60 25.29 3.12
C SER A 21 14.59 24.21 3.46
N CYS A 22 13.32 24.42 3.08
CA CYS A 22 12.37 23.33 2.98
C CYS A 22 12.90 22.40 1.90
N ASP A 23 13.44 21.28 2.32
CA ASP A 23 13.83 20.18 1.44
C ASP A 23 12.55 19.65 0.80
N LYS A 24 12.34 20.02 -0.48
CA LYS A 24 11.14 19.64 -1.26
C LYS A 24 11.22 18.18 -1.71
N ASN A 25 11.58 17.29 -0.81
CA ASN A 25 11.49 15.85 -1.02
C ASN A 25 10.25 15.26 -0.33
N ASP A 26 9.12 15.93 -0.41
CA ASP A 26 7.83 15.36 -0.01
C ASP A 26 7.45 14.25 -0.99
N GLN A 27 7.97 13.07 -0.71
CA GLN A 27 7.56 11.83 -1.35
C GLN A 27 6.13 11.52 -0.92
N MET A 28 5.17 11.66 -1.83
CA MET A 28 3.81 11.21 -1.57
C MET A 28 3.81 9.71 -1.24
N GLY A 29 3.54 9.37 0.00
CA GLY A 29 3.43 8.00 0.51
C GLY A 29 4.48 7.55 1.50
N VAL A 30 5.61 8.25 1.61
CA VAL A 30 6.56 8.06 2.72
C VAL A 30 6.41 9.28 3.62
N LEU A 31 5.95 9.09 4.84
CA LEU A 31 6.03 10.13 5.87
C LEU A 31 7.47 10.61 5.92
N GLY A 32 7.66 11.94 5.86
CA GLY A 32 8.98 12.55 6.00
C GLY A 32 9.76 11.84 7.09
N GLU A 33 11.06 11.61 6.91
CA GLU A 33 11.92 10.73 7.71
C GLU A 33 11.72 10.89 9.22
N GLU A 34 10.64 10.33 9.76
CA GLU A 34 10.52 10.11 11.19
C GLU A 34 11.51 9.00 11.55
N LYS A 35 12.72 9.42 11.97
CA LYS A 35 13.74 8.51 12.47
C LYS A 35 13.24 7.81 13.72
N ASP A 36 13.82 6.65 14.00
CA ASP A 36 13.52 5.83 15.17
C ASP A 36 12.05 5.35 15.25
N LYS A 37 11.34 5.32 14.13
CA LYS A 37 9.96 4.82 14.02
C LYS A 37 9.86 3.62 13.09
N ALA A 38 9.01 2.67 13.44
CA ALA A 38 8.50 1.68 12.51
C ALA A 38 7.41 2.31 11.65
N LYS A 39 7.36 2.00 10.36
CA LYS A 39 6.36 2.52 9.43
C LYS A 39 5.49 1.37 8.92
N ILE A 40 4.18 1.49 9.08
CA ILE A 40 3.23 0.42 8.74
C ILE A 40 2.18 0.94 7.78
N ILE A 41 1.96 0.25 6.66
CA ILE A 41 0.84 0.45 5.75
C ILE A 41 -0.16 -0.71 5.89
N PHE A 42 -1.44 -0.40 5.92
CA PHE A 42 -2.50 -1.40 5.80
C PHE A 42 -3.14 -1.33 4.42
N VAL A 43 -3.33 -2.50 3.81
CA VAL A 43 -3.97 -2.67 2.49
C VAL A 43 -5.15 -3.63 2.63
N ASN A 44 -6.33 -3.18 2.30
CA ASN A 44 -7.49 -4.06 2.24
C ASN A 44 -7.52 -4.81 0.90
N ALA A 45 -7.05 -6.04 0.88
CA ALA A 45 -7.08 -6.92 -0.28
C ALA A 45 -8.15 -8.04 -0.16
N THR A 46 -9.08 -7.95 0.81
CA THR A 46 -10.18 -8.89 0.99
C THR A 46 -11.36 -8.53 0.10
N PRO A 47 -11.63 -9.26 -0.99
CA PRO A 47 -12.82 -9.04 -1.81
C PRO A 47 -14.07 -9.49 -1.08
N ASN A 48 -15.17 -8.78 -1.27
CA ASN A 48 -16.47 -9.22 -0.76
C ASN A 48 -17.05 -10.32 -1.64
N ALA A 49 -17.06 -11.54 -1.12
CA ALA A 49 -17.85 -12.64 -1.70
C ALA A 49 -19.29 -12.49 -1.24
N ALA A 50 -20.07 -11.63 -1.87
CA ALA A 50 -21.46 -11.50 -1.52
C ALA A 50 -22.23 -12.76 -1.91
N THR A 51 -22.53 -13.58 -0.92
CA THR A 51 -23.59 -14.61 -0.98
C THR A 51 -24.96 -14.00 -0.66
N GLN A 52 -25.03 -12.67 -0.46
CA GLN A 52 -26.22 -11.93 -0.08
C GLN A 52 -26.86 -11.24 -1.29
N PRO A 53 -28.19 -11.01 -1.28
CA PRO A 53 -28.88 -10.25 -2.30
C PRO A 53 -28.23 -8.87 -2.54
N ALA A 54 -28.34 -8.34 -3.75
CA ALA A 54 -27.67 -7.09 -4.16
C ALA A 54 -27.90 -5.91 -3.19
N ALA A 55 -29.04 -5.83 -2.52
CA ALA A 55 -29.36 -4.79 -1.52
C ALA A 55 -28.58 -4.93 -0.20
N ALA A 56 -27.98 -6.10 0.09
CA ALA A 56 -27.19 -6.36 1.29
C ALA A 56 -25.69 -6.47 1.00
N GLN A 57 -25.28 -6.31 -0.24
CA GLN A 57 -23.89 -6.40 -0.67
C GLN A 57 -23.15 -5.11 -0.27
N ARG A 58 -22.48 -5.14 0.86
CA ARG A 58 -21.65 -4.01 1.31
C ARG A 58 -20.21 -4.32 1.11
N GLU A 59 -19.47 -3.32 0.59
CA GLU A 59 -18.00 -3.37 0.61
C GLU A 59 -17.53 -3.62 2.03
N ILE A 60 -16.63 -4.59 2.20
CA ILE A 60 -15.91 -4.65 3.47
C ILE A 60 -14.94 -3.50 3.51
N ALA A 61 -15.33 -2.52 4.27
CA ALA A 61 -14.44 -1.47 4.68
C ALA A 61 -13.92 -1.81 6.08
N ILE A 62 -12.61 -1.75 6.26
CA ILE A 62 -11.92 -2.17 7.49
C ILE A 62 -11.32 -0.94 8.18
N TYR A 63 -11.57 -0.84 9.49
CA TYR A 63 -10.85 0.07 10.38
C TYR A 63 -9.67 -0.66 11.01
N PRO A 64 -8.42 -0.33 10.65
CA PRO A 64 -7.27 -0.81 11.39
C PRO A 64 -7.08 0.00 12.67
N PHE A 65 -6.86 -0.72 13.78
CA PHE A 65 -6.45 -0.18 15.07
C PHE A 65 -5.02 -0.64 15.34
N TYR A 66 -4.16 0.28 15.73
CA TYR A 66 -2.76 0.04 16.04
C TYR A 66 -2.56 0.19 17.54
N ASN A 67 -2.24 -0.90 18.24
CA ASN A 67 -2.19 -0.93 19.71
C ASN A 67 -3.44 -0.29 20.35
N ASN A 68 -4.64 -0.66 19.84
CA ASN A 68 -5.95 -0.14 20.21
C ASN A 68 -6.23 1.35 19.86
N VAL A 69 -5.35 2.01 19.13
CA VAL A 69 -5.58 3.39 18.64
C VAL A 69 -6.03 3.37 17.19
N GLN A 70 -7.15 4.04 16.91
CA GLN A 70 -7.65 4.23 15.55
C GLN A 70 -7.03 5.50 14.96
N PHE A 71 -6.29 5.35 13.86
CA PHE A 71 -5.67 6.48 13.15
C PHE A 71 -6.47 6.96 11.95
N ASN A 72 -7.34 6.13 11.41
CA ASN A 72 -8.11 6.44 10.22
C ASN A 72 -9.50 6.93 10.60
N THR A 73 -9.88 8.12 10.11
CA THR A 73 -11.24 8.66 10.25
C THR A 73 -12.25 7.85 9.42
N PHE A 74 -11.79 7.29 8.29
CA PHE A 74 -12.61 6.49 7.39
C PHE A 74 -12.05 5.07 7.28
N PRO A 75 -12.94 4.07 7.08
CA PRO A 75 -12.50 2.71 6.88
C PRO A 75 -11.79 2.54 5.52
N ILE A 76 -10.85 1.62 5.47
CA ILE A 76 -10.13 1.29 4.26
C ILE A 76 -10.97 0.31 3.46
N LYS A 77 -11.42 0.73 2.30
CA LYS A 77 -12.20 -0.07 1.35
C LYS A 77 -11.29 -0.98 0.53
N PHE A 78 -11.83 -2.08 -0.02
CA PHE A 78 -11.16 -2.87 -1.04
C PHE A 78 -11.09 -2.09 -2.37
N PRO A 79 -9.97 -2.04 -3.09
CA PRO A 79 -8.63 -2.56 -2.77
C PRO A 79 -7.64 -1.46 -2.31
N TRP A 80 -8.04 -0.57 -1.44
CA TRP A 80 -7.30 0.63 -1.05
C TRP A 80 -6.36 0.40 0.14
N SER A 81 -5.46 1.36 0.35
CA SER A 81 -4.55 1.42 1.49
C SER A 81 -4.66 2.77 2.21
N ASN A 82 -4.11 2.85 3.42
CA ASN A 82 -4.09 4.07 4.22
C ASN A 82 -2.75 4.83 4.16
N GLY A 83 -1.81 4.40 3.33
CA GLY A 83 -0.45 4.90 3.36
C GLY A 83 0.31 4.49 4.63
N TYR A 84 1.63 4.71 4.64
CA TYR A 84 2.44 4.40 5.83
C TYR A 84 2.09 5.32 6.98
N LYS A 85 2.06 4.75 8.19
CA LYS A 85 1.90 5.44 9.46
C LYS A 85 3.08 5.08 10.36
N ALA A 86 3.62 6.07 11.08
CA ALA A 86 4.76 5.90 11.94
C ALA A 86 4.34 5.53 13.37
N PHE A 87 5.02 4.56 13.96
CA PHE A 87 4.77 4.04 15.31
C PHE A 87 6.08 3.85 16.07
N SER A 88 6.03 3.87 17.39
CA SER A 88 7.16 3.43 18.20
C SER A 88 7.46 1.96 17.94
N PRO A 89 8.74 1.57 17.77
CA PRO A 89 9.11 0.19 17.53
C PRO A 89 8.78 -0.70 18.75
N GLY A 90 8.69 -1.99 18.54
CA GLY A 90 8.36 -3.00 19.55
C GLY A 90 7.21 -3.88 19.10
N THR A 91 6.48 -4.43 20.07
CA THR A 91 5.31 -5.27 19.78
C THR A 91 4.17 -4.42 19.23
N MET A 92 3.76 -4.70 18.01
CA MET A 92 2.60 -4.10 17.36
C MET A 92 1.45 -5.10 17.35
N THR A 93 0.32 -4.73 17.94
CA THR A 93 -0.94 -5.47 17.80
C THR A 93 -1.89 -4.65 16.94
N MET A 94 -2.21 -5.16 15.76
CA MET A 94 -3.20 -4.59 14.86
C MET A 94 -4.52 -5.34 15.00
N ARG A 95 -5.57 -4.65 15.45
CA ARG A 95 -6.94 -5.14 15.44
C ARG A 95 -7.66 -4.56 14.22
N PHE A 96 -8.55 -5.32 13.64
CA PHE A 96 -9.31 -4.96 12.45
C PHE A 96 -10.79 -5.14 12.73
N ASP A 97 -11.56 -4.08 12.52
CA ASP A 97 -13.01 -4.07 12.71
C ASP A 97 -13.69 -3.68 11.40
N THR A 98 -14.85 -4.28 11.10
CA THR A 98 -15.65 -3.86 9.93
C THR A 98 -16.32 -2.53 10.20
N ALA A 99 -16.50 -1.71 9.15
CA ALA A 99 -17.46 -0.60 9.20
C ALA A 99 -18.87 -1.17 9.12
N GLN A 100 -19.70 -0.93 10.14
CA GLN A 100 -21.14 -1.15 10.01
C GLN A 100 -21.78 -0.04 9.17
N SER A 101 -22.98 -0.34 8.66
CA SER A 101 -23.83 0.59 7.93
C SER A 101 -24.01 1.91 8.64
N GLN A 102 -23.74 2.99 7.93
CA GLN A 102 -23.67 4.36 8.45
C GLN A 102 -24.95 4.91 9.11
N ALA A 103 -26.06 4.20 9.10
CA ALA A 103 -27.31 4.78 9.61
C ALA A 103 -27.37 4.89 11.15
N ASN A 104 -26.62 4.10 11.91
CA ASN A 104 -26.78 4.04 13.36
C ASN A 104 -25.49 3.64 14.14
N ASN A 105 -24.27 4.00 13.69
CA ASN A 105 -23.10 3.48 14.36
C ASN A 105 -22.07 4.56 14.74
N PRO A 106 -21.71 4.66 16.03
CA PRO A 106 -20.54 5.40 16.45
C PRO A 106 -19.25 4.77 15.91
N PRO A 107 -18.17 5.55 15.74
CA PRO A 107 -16.88 5.02 15.32
C PRO A 107 -16.44 3.85 16.22
N GLY A 108 -16.10 2.71 15.61
CA GLY A 108 -15.60 1.54 16.33
C GLY A 108 -16.66 0.53 16.80
N GLY A 109 -17.90 0.65 16.36
CA GLY A 109 -19.01 -0.21 16.80
C GLY A 109 -19.27 -1.44 15.93
N ALA A 110 -18.30 -1.96 15.21
CA ALA A 110 -18.47 -3.05 14.30
C ALA A 110 -17.89 -4.37 14.82
N ALA A 111 -18.14 -5.45 14.09
CA ALA A 111 -17.61 -6.75 14.46
C ALA A 111 -16.10 -6.79 14.23
N LYS A 112 -15.36 -7.33 15.20
CA LYS A 112 -13.94 -7.66 15.01
C LYS A 112 -13.79 -8.66 13.87
N VAL A 113 -13.00 -8.30 12.87
CA VAL A 113 -12.66 -9.16 11.73
C VAL A 113 -11.49 -10.07 12.09
N GLY A 114 -10.53 -9.54 12.84
CA GLY A 114 -9.36 -10.28 13.27
C GLY A 114 -8.33 -9.41 13.98
N GLU A 115 -7.20 -10.03 14.26
CA GLU A 115 -6.08 -9.40 14.94
C GLU A 115 -4.77 -10.05 14.49
N LEU A 116 -3.72 -9.25 14.44
CA LEU A 116 -2.38 -9.67 14.10
C LEU A 116 -1.39 -9.02 15.06
N THR A 117 -0.49 -9.81 15.65
CA THR A 117 0.60 -9.30 16.50
C THR A 117 1.94 -9.68 15.91
N PHE A 118 2.85 -8.71 15.77
CA PHE A 118 4.20 -8.92 15.25
C PHE A 118 5.18 -7.92 15.87
N GLN A 119 6.47 -8.19 15.72
CA GLN A 119 7.53 -7.30 16.18
C GLN A 119 7.88 -6.29 15.10
N THR A 120 8.11 -5.05 15.52
CA THR A 120 8.56 -3.97 14.65
C THR A 120 9.86 -3.37 15.18
N GLU A 121 10.71 -2.95 14.26
CA GLU A 121 12.01 -2.33 14.54
C GLU A 121 12.02 -0.89 14.02
N ALA A 122 12.87 -0.06 14.64
CA ALA A 122 13.08 1.32 14.20
C ALA A 122 13.55 1.35 12.75
N ASP A 123 13.08 2.37 12.02
CA ASP A 123 13.42 2.66 10.62
C ASP A 123 13.01 1.60 9.58
N ASN A 124 12.37 0.51 10.03
CA ASN A 124 11.84 -0.51 9.14
C ASN A 124 10.41 -0.20 8.69
N TYR A 125 10.08 -0.74 7.51
CA TYR A 125 8.78 -0.60 6.86
C TYR A 125 8.08 -1.95 6.81
N TYR A 126 6.76 -1.93 7.00
CA TYR A 126 5.92 -3.13 7.04
C TYR A 126 4.63 -2.90 6.27
N SER A 127 4.26 -3.88 5.44
CA SER A 127 2.93 -3.92 4.83
C SER A 127 2.09 -4.99 5.51
N VAL A 128 0.85 -4.66 5.86
CA VAL A 128 -0.14 -5.61 6.35
C VAL A 128 -1.30 -5.64 5.38
N TYR A 129 -1.55 -6.80 4.79
CA TYR A 129 -2.65 -7.04 3.86
C TYR A 129 -3.74 -7.86 4.55
N SER A 130 -5.00 -7.42 4.48
CA SER A 130 -6.12 -8.34 4.69
C SER A 130 -6.36 -9.10 3.41
N VAL A 131 -6.52 -10.42 3.50
CA VAL A 131 -6.70 -11.33 2.36
C VAL A 131 -7.80 -12.35 2.65
N GLY A 132 -8.15 -13.20 1.69
CA GLY A 132 -9.17 -14.21 1.86
C GLY A 132 -10.54 -13.74 1.44
N THR A 133 -11.54 -14.09 2.22
CA THR A 133 -12.93 -13.71 2.01
C THR A 133 -13.49 -13.01 3.24
N VAL A 134 -14.62 -12.36 3.09
CA VAL A 134 -15.35 -11.74 4.21
C VAL A 134 -15.61 -12.71 5.36
N GLN A 135 -15.96 -13.95 5.02
CA GLN A 135 -16.27 -14.99 6.02
C GLN A 135 -15.00 -15.57 6.65
N LYS A 136 -13.88 -15.47 5.95
CA LYS A 136 -12.58 -15.96 6.41
C LYS A 136 -11.49 -14.97 5.99
N THR A 137 -11.44 -13.85 6.71
CA THR A 137 -10.39 -12.86 6.52
C THR A 137 -9.14 -13.31 7.28
N GLU A 138 -8.03 -13.28 6.57
CA GLU A 138 -6.70 -13.55 7.10
C GLU A 138 -5.83 -12.31 6.92
N PHE A 139 -4.70 -12.26 7.62
CA PHE A 139 -3.76 -11.13 7.52
C PHE A 139 -2.37 -11.63 7.18
N VAL A 140 -1.74 -10.95 6.24
CA VAL A 140 -0.36 -11.21 5.81
C VAL A 140 0.48 -9.98 6.13
N GLN A 141 1.50 -10.16 6.97
CA GLN A 141 2.50 -9.13 7.26
C GLN A 141 3.74 -9.41 6.42
N LEU A 142 4.29 -8.35 5.83
CA LEU A 142 5.51 -8.39 5.03
C LEU A 142 6.46 -7.30 5.53
N ASN A 143 7.75 -7.59 5.52
CA ASN A 143 8.80 -6.59 5.67
C ASN A 143 9.03 -5.93 4.30
N ASP A 144 9.13 -4.61 4.29
CA ASP A 144 9.27 -3.84 3.06
C ASP A 144 10.72 -3.34 2.92
N ASP A 145 11.51 -3.98 2.06
CA ASP A 145 12.81 -3.43 1.67
C ASP A 145 12.63 -2.25 0.73
N LEU A 146 12.50 -1.07 1.30
CA LEU A 146 12.39 0.20 0.58
C LEU A 146 13.74 0.90 0.41
N SER A 147 14.88 0.21 0.58
CA SER A 147 16.18 0.75 0.21
C SER A 147 16.18 1.17 -1.27
N LEU A 148 16.93 2.21 -1.59
CA LEU A 148 17.03 2.68 -2.98
C LEU A 148 17.53 1.55 -3.88
N PRO A 149 16.89 1.33 -5.02
CA PRO A 149 17.42 0.44 -6.04
C PRO A 149 18.73 0.98 -6.60
N THR A 150 19.45 0.16 -7.35
CA THR A 150 20.58 0.60 -8.16
C THR A 150 20.17 1.82 -8.99
N PRO A 151 21.03 2.87 -9.08
CA PRO A 151 20.69 4.08 -9.82
C PRO A 151 20.14 3.78 -11.22
N GLY A 152 18.97 4.34 -11.52
CA GLY A 152 18.27 4.10 -12.78
C GLY A 152 17.36 2.87 -12.81
N LYS A 153 17.34 2.02 -11.79
CA LYS A 153 16.43 0.88 -11.65
C LYS A 153 15.20 1.24 -10.81
N ALA A 154 14.26 0.33 -10.75
CA ALA A 154 13.14 0.29 -9.83
C ALA A 154 13.10 -1.07 -9.12
N LYS A 155 12.37 -1.18 -8.02
CA LYS A 155 12.06 -2.46 -7.37
C LYS A 155 10.58 -2.79 -7.51
N VAL A 156 10.28 -4.08 -7.71
CA VAL A 156 8.90 -4.58 -7.68
C VAL A 156 8.79 -5.80 -6.78
N ARG A 157 7.67 -5.92 -6.08
CA ARG A 157 7.27 -7.11 -5.34
C ARG A 157 5.97 -7.63 -5.95
N ILE A 158 5.84 -8.96 -6.06
CA ILE A 158 4.71 -9.59 -6.73
C ILE A 158 4.00 -10.55 -5.79
N MET A 159 2.66 -10.49 -5.74
CA MET A 159 1.86 -11.29 -4.82
C MET A 159 0.60 -11.85 -5.50
N ASN A 160 0.16 -13.03 -5.04
CA ASN A 160 -1.14 -13.56 -5.41
C ASN A 160 -2.08 -13.54 -4.19
N TYR A 161 -3.02 -12.60 -4.17
CA TYR A 161 -4.04 -12.46 -3.13
C TYR A 161 -5.45 -12.73 -3.64
N SER A 162 -5.60 -13.37 -4.80
CA SER A 162 -6.87 -13.88 -5.29
C SER A 162 -7.21 -15.20 -4.58
N PRO A 163 -8.29 -15.26 -3.78
CA PRO A 163 -8.54 -16.39 -2.88
C PRO A 163 -8.97 -17.68 -3.59
N ASP A 164 -9.45 -17.59 -4.83
CA ASP A 164 -9.89 -18.73 -5.65
C ASP A 164 -9.02 -18.94 -6.89
N ALA A 165 -7.92 -18.21 -7.03
CA ALA A 165 -6.99 -18.41 -8.13
C ALA A 165 -6.09 -19.63 -7.86
N PRO A 166 -5.88 -20.51 -8.86
CA PRO A 166 -4.77 -21.46 -8.81
C PRO A 166 -3.44 -20.72 -8.84
N PRO A 167 -2.31 -21.40 -8.73
CA PRO A 167 -1.00 -20.76 -8.90
C PRO A 167 -0.94 -19.95 -10.20
N LEU A 168 -0.30 -18.77 -10.12
CA LEU A 168 -0.22 -17.79 -11.21
C LEU A 168 1.24 -17.50 -11.56
N ASP A 169 1.47 -17.23 -12.84
CA ASP A 169 2.69 -16.61 -13.34
C ASP A 169 2.41 -15.13 -13.63
N LEU A 170 3.38 -14.26 -13.37
CA LEU A 170 3.32 -12.85 -13.78
C LEU A 170 4.33 -12.58 -14.88
N PHE A 171 3.84 -12.03 -15.97
CA PHE A 171 4.63 -11.56 -17.11
C PHE A 171 4.50 -10.07 -17.29
N ILE A 172 5.54 -9.44 -17.85
CA ILE A 172 5.49 -8.05 -18.30
C ILE A 172 5.93 -7.96 -19.76
N THR A 173 5.38 -6.96 -20.45
CA THR A 173 5.81 -6.57 -21.79
C THR A 173 6.06 -5.06 -21.77
N GLU A 174 7.27 -4.63 -22.12
CA GLU A 174 7.65 -3.22 -22.11
C GLU A 174 7.26 -2.53 -23.43
N GLY A 175 6.61 -1.38 -23.33
CA GLY A 175 6.34 -0.49 -24.47
C GLY A 175 5.73 -1.21 -25.68
N THR A 176 6.48 -1.25 -26.78
CA THR A 176 6.10 -1.90 -28.04
C THR A 176 6.72 -3.28 -28.23
N ALA A 177 7.41 -3.83 -27.22
CA ALA A 177 7.94 -5.18 -27.30
C ALA A 177 6.80 -6.20 -27.52
N THR A 178 7.11 -7.28 -28.25
CA THR A 178 6.12 -8.33 -28.54
C THR A 178 6.27 -9.55 -27.64
N GLU A 179 7.43 -9.71 -27.03
CA GLU A 179 7.75 -10.89 -26.21
C GLU A 179 7.61 -10.56 -24.72
N PRO A 180 6.69 -11.23 -24.02
CA PRO A 180 6.53 -11.07 -22.59
C PRO A 180 7.65 -11.75 -21.81
N VAL A 181 8.11 -11.10 -20.75
CA VAL A 181 9.14 -11.61 -19.84
C VAL A 181 8.49 -12.04 -18.53
N ALA A 182 8.78 -13.27 -18.08
CA ALA A 182 8.30 -13.78 -16.80
C ALA A 182 9.06 -13.12 -15.63
N LEU A 183 8.35 -12.46 -14.74
CA LEU A 183 8.91 -11.90 -13.51
C LEU A 183 8.70 -12.80 -12.30
N ALA A 184 7.61 -13.55 -12.25
CA ALA A 184 7.32 -14.50 -11.18
C ALA A 184 6.59 -15.71 -11.76
N THR A 185 6.85 -16.89 -11.21
CA THR A 185 6.22 -18.15 -11.64
C THR A 185 5.69 -18.92 -10.46
N ASN A 186 4.59 -19.65 -10.70
CA ASN A 186 3.98 -20.58 -9.75
C ASN A 186 3.63 -19.96 -8.39
N LEU A 187 3.15 -18.70 -8.39
CA LEU A 187 2.70 -18.01 -7.18
C LEU A 187 1.35 -18.59 -6.72
N ALA A 188 1.39 -19.44 -5.71
CA ALA A 188 0.19 -19.93 -5.04
C ALA A 188 -0.55 -18.78 -4.32
N TYR A 189 -1.79 -19.01 -3.89
CA TYR A 189 -2.50 -18.07 -3.03
C TYR A 189 -1.67 -17.72 -1.78
N LYS A 190 -1.55 -16.44 -1.46
CA LYS A 190 -0.64 -15.83 -0.47
C LYS A 190 0.86 -15.96 -0.81
N GLY A 191 1.20 -16.49 -1.99
CA GLY A 191 2.58 -16.50 -2.47
C GLY A 191 3.08 -15.09 -2.74
N VAL A 192 4.34 -14.86 -2.37
CA VAL A 192 5.04 -13.58 -2.49
C VAL A 192 6.38 -13.83 -3.18
N LYS A 193 6.69 -13.02 -4.17
CA LYS A 193 8.06 -12.79 -4.63
C LYS A 193 8.47 -11.41 -4.12
N ASP A 194 9.40 -11.37 -3.18
CA ASP A 194 9.89 -10.16 -2.55
C ASP A 194 10.52 -9.18 -3.54
N PHE A 195 10.83 -7.97 -3.07
CA PHE A 195 11.38 -6.92 -3.91
C PHE A 195 12.64 -7.34 -4.68
N PHE A 196 12.61 -7.12 -5.97
CA PHE A 196 13.74 -7.31 -6.88
C PHE A 196 13.77 -6.17 -7.91
N GLU A 197 14.93 -5.94 -8.49
CA GLU A 197 15.13 -4.83 -9.43
C GLU A 197 14.63 -5.17 -10.83
N ILE A 198 14.03 -4.15 -11.47
CA ILE A 198 13.67 -4.15 -12.89
C ILE A 198 14.04 -2.80 -13.50
N ASP A 199 14.02 -2.71 -14.82
CA ASP A 199 14.12 -1.44 -15.53
C ASP A 199 12.86 -0.60 -15.32
N PRO A 200 12.96 0.74 -15.21
CA PRO A 200 11.80 1.61 -15.25
C PRO A 200 11.22 1.65 -16.67
N GLY A 201 9.91 1.81 -16.79
CA GLY A 201 9.28 1.83 -18.10
C GLY A 201 7.76 1.84 -18.02
N ILE A 202 7.12 1.71 -19.19
CA ILE A 202 5.67 1.56 -19.32
C ILE A 202 5.40 0.12 -19.74
N TYR A 203 4.70 -0.61 -18.89
CA TYR A 203 4.50 -2.04 -19.05
C TYR A 203 3.03 -2.42 -19.25
N THR A 204 2.82 -3.48 -20.01
CA THR A 204 1.65 -4.34 -19.89
C THR A 204 1.99 -5.47 -18.93
N ILE A 205 1.18 -5.64 -17.89
CA ILE A 205 1.33 -6.71 -16.89
C ILE A 205 0.26 -7.75 -17.15
N GLU A 206 0.65 -9.03 -17.12
CA GLU A 206 -0.26 -10.16 -17.31
C GLU A 206 -0.10 -11.17 -16.17
N PHE A 207 -1.21 -11.52 -15.51
CA PHE A 207 -1.28 -12.76 -14.76
C PHE A 207 -1.80 -13.89 -15.65
N ARG A 208 -1.08 -15.00 -15.68
CA ARG A 208 -1.40 -16.21 -16.42
C ARG A 208 -1.57 -17.39 -15.47
N LEU A 209 -2.30 -18.42 -15.89
CA LEU A 209 -2.30 -19.69 -15.17
C LEU A 209 -0.88 -20.29 -15.22
N ALA A 210 -0.36 -20.70 -14.06
CA ALA A 210 1.01 -21.17 -13.95
C ALA A 210 1.33 -22.28 -14.94
N GLY A 211 2.47 -22.12 -15.63
CA GLY A 211 2.96 -23.08 -16.63
C GLY A 211 2.17 -23.07 -17.95
N THR A 212 1.29 -22.10 -18.19
CA THR A 212 0.48 -22.01 -19.41
C THR A 212 0.56 -20.64 -20.06
N SER A 213 0.10 -20.53 -21.31
CA SER A 213 -0.08 -19.24 -21.99
C SER A 213 -1.43 -18.56 -21.70
N THR A 214 -2.28 -19.16 -20.86
CA THR A 214 -3.64 -18.68 -20.61
C THR A 214 -3.59 -17.42 -19.75
N VAL A 215 -3.89 -16.27 -20.33
CA VAL A 215 -3.99 -14.99 -19.65
C VAL A 215 -5.28 -14.94 -18.82
N VAL A 216 -5.14 -14.76 -17.50
CA VAL A 216 -6.28 -14.56 -16.59
C VAL A 216 -6.71 -13.09 -16.62
N LYS A 217 -5.74 -12.19 -16.59
CA LYS A 217 -5.95 -10.74 -16.62
C LYS A 217 -4.71 -10.03 -17.11
N ASN A 218 -4.91 -8.95 -17.86
CA ASN A 218 -3.86 -8.00 -18.18
C ASN A 218 -4.21 -6.59 -17.68
N LYS A 219 -3.18 -5.76 -17.52
CA LYS A 219 -3.27 -4.33 -17.23
C LYS A 219 -2.22 -3.60 -18.03
N THR A 220 -2.68 -2.74 -18.90
CA THR A 220 -1.80 -1.96 -19.80
C THR A 220 -1.41 -0.62 -19.16
N ARG A 221 -0.33 -0.02 -19.67
CA ARG A 221 0.15 1.31 -19.28
C ARG A 221 0.47 1.43 -17.79
N VAL A 222 1.01 0.40 -17.19
CA VAL A 222 1.54 0.47 -15.83
C VAL A 222 2.89 1.15 -15.87
N ILE A 223 2.98 2.31 -15.25
CA ILE A 223 4.21 3.11 -15.22
C ILE A 223 5.01 2.69 -13.99
N ILE A 224 6.24 2.29 -14.21
CA ILE A 224 7.23 1.98 -13.17
C ILE A 224 8.35 3.01 -13.28
N ASP A 225 8.39 3.91 -12.31
CA ASP A 225 9.36 5.00 -12.27
C ASP A 225 10.69 4.53 -11.70
N LYS A 226 11.79 5.11 -12.19
CA LYS A 226 13.14 4.88 -11.63
C LYS A 226 13.20 5.26 -10.15
N ASN A 227 14.10 4.59 -9.40
CA ASN A 227 14.34 4.83 -7.97
C ASN A 227 13.10 4.64 -7.07
N SER A 228 12.10 3.91 -7.54
CA SER A 228 10.83 3.66 -6.85
C SER A 228 10.66 2.18 -6.52
N CYS A 229 9.79 1.88 -5.53
CA CYS A 229 9.45 0.51 -5.13
C CYS A 229 7.94 0.31 -5.25
N TYR A 230 7.50 -0.74 -5.94
CA TYR A 230 6.09 -1.03 -6.19
C TYR A 230 5.70 -2.41 -5.69
N SER A 231 4.54 -2.51 -5.07
CA SER A 231 3.87 -3.79 -4.84
C SER A 231 2.79 -4.00 -5.90
N ILE A 232 2.80 -5.17 -6.54
CA ILE A 232 1.87 -5.60 -7.60
C ILE A 232 1.21 -6.89 -7.14
N TRP A 233 -0.14 -6.97 -7.17
CA TRP A 233 -0.81 -8.19 -6.74
C TRP A 233 -2.06 -8.53 -7.56
N ALA A 234 -2.29 -9.83 -7.71
CA ALA A 234 -3.55 -10.36 -8.16
C ALA A 234 -4.58 -10.25 -7.03
N ARG A 235 -5.78 -9.80 -7.33
CA ARG A 235 -6.88 -9.61 -6.36
C ARG A 235 -8.23 -10.05 -6.91
N GLY A 236 -9.20 -10.16 -6.01
CA GLY A 236 -10.58 -10.50 -6.39
C GLY A 236 -10.76 -11.97 -6.75
N PHE A 237 -11.96 -12.33 -7.18
CA PHE A 237 -12.34 -13.71 -7.50
C PHE A 237 -12.24 -13.97 -8.99
N ARG A 238 -11.66 -15.11 -9.37
CA ARG A 238 -11.74 -15.62 -10.74
C ARG A 238 -13.16 -16.05 -11.10
N GLN A 239 -13.85 -16.68 -10.15
CA GLN A 239 -15.24 -17.04 -10.27
C GLN A 239 -16.03 -16.21 -9.26
N VAL A 240 -16.65 -15.13 -9.72
CA VAL A 240 -17.45 -14.27 -8.85
C VAL A 240 -18.58 -15.09 -8.26
N PRO A 241 -18.68 -15.25 -6.94
CA PRO A 241 -19.61 -16.19 -6.30
C PRO A 241 -21.10 -15.93 -6.55
N SER A 242 -21.44 -14.78 -7.12
CA SER A 242 -22.83 -14.44 -7.44
C SER A 242 -22.91 -13.72 -8.79
N PRO A 243 -23.56 -14.35 -9.81
CA PRO A 243 -23.68 -13.79 -11.17
C PRO A 243 -24.57 -12.57 -11.29
N GLY A 244 -25.02 -11.95 -10.25
CA GLY A 244 -25.81 -10.70 -10.24
C GLY A 244 -25.11 -9.54 -9.58
N ASN A 245 -23.84 -9.71 -9.19
CA ASN A 245 -23.08 -8.65 -8.54
C ASN A 245 -22.61 -7.61 -9.56
N THR A 246 -23.38 -6.54 -9.73
CA THR A 246 -23.08 -5.40 -10.60
C THR A 246 -21.95 -4.52 -10.09
N PHE A 247 -21.45 -4.74 -8.88
CA PHE A 247 -20.25 -4.06 -8.36
C PHE A 247 -18.99 -4.77 -8.86
N GLY A 248 -18.57 -4.47 -10.10
CA GLY A 248 -17.45 -5.07 -10.81
C GLY A 248 -16.07 -4.98 -10.14
N GLY A 249 -16.02 -4.51 -8.89
CA GLY A 249 -14.76 -4.34 -8.13
C GLY A 249 -14.21 -5.62 -7.51
N TYR A 250 -15.01 -6.71 -7.44
CA TYR A 250 -14.60 -7.95 -6.77
C TYR A 250 -14.13 -9.05 -7.71
N ALA A 251 -14.30 -8.86 -9.01
CA ALA A 251 -13.73 -9.75 -10.01
C ALA A 251 -12.20 -9.70 -10.00
N PHE A 252 -11.59 -10.76 -10.49
CA PHE A 252 -10.14 -10.85 -10.63
C PHE A 252 -9.60 -9.64 -11.39
N ASP A 253 -8.64 -8.97 -10.78
CA ASP A 253 -7.96 -7.82 -11.36
C ASP A 253 -6.55 -7.69 -10.82
N ILE A 254 -5.78 -6.74 -11.37
CA ILE A 254 -4.43 -6.40 -10.98
C ILE A 254 -4.45 -5.07 -10.23
N SER A 255 -3.96 -5.08 -9.00
CA SER A 255 -3.67 -3.86 -8.25
C SER A 255 -2.17 -3.64 -8.11
N TYR A 256 -1.79 -2.39 -8.00
CA TYR A 256 -0.44 -1.99 -7.66
C TYR A 256 -0.45 -0.65 -6.92
N HIS A 257 0.55 -0.43 -6.08
CA HIS A 257 0.83 0.87 -5.50
C HIS A 257 2.34 1.06 -5.33
N ALA A 258 2.76 2.31 -5.27
CA ALA A 258 4.11 2.65 -4.88
C ALA A 258 4.24 2.57 -3.36
N ASN A 259 5.14 1.70 -2.87
CA ASN A 259 5.57 1.69 -1.47
C ASN A 259 6.58 2.82 -1.21
N ARG A 260 7.39 3.11 -2.20
CA ARG A 260 8.27 4.27 -2.26
C ARG A 260 8.19 4.87 -3.66
N TRP A 261 7.99 6.15 -3.72
CA TRP A 261 7.98 6.89 -4.98
C TRP A 261 9.06 7.96 -4.93
N SER A 262 9.97 7.96 -5.89
CA SER A 262 10.89 9.07 -6.08
C SER A 262 10.28 10.01 -7.11
N ASN A 263 10.15 11.27 -6.78
CA ASN A 263 9.71 12.28 -7.74
C ASN A 263 10.63 12.20 -8.97
N PRO A 264 10.10 12.00 -10.19
CA PRO A 264 10.91 12.09 -11.41
C PRO A 264 11.21 13.58 -11.67
N LEU A 265 12.31 14.06 -11.14
CA LEU A 265 12.94 15.30 -11.60
C LEU A 265 14.11 14.97 -12.49
#